data_99a5e305ae19b79813da39115ad002af
#
_entry.id   99a5e305ae19b79813da39115ad002af
#
_cell.length_a   1.000
_cell.length_b   1.000
_cell.length_c   1.000
_cell.angle_alpha   90.00
_cell.angle_beta   90.00
_cell.angle_gamma   90.00
#
_symmetry.space_group_name_H-M   'P 1'
#
loop_
_entity.id
_entity.type
_entity.pdbx_description
1 polymer ?
#
loop_
_entity_poly.entity_id
_entity_poly.type
_entity_poly.pdbx_seq_one_letter_code
_entity_poly.pdbx_strand_id
1 'polypeptide(L)'
;MPADQMPPDPPPAVPVGTMLGYSAASFGANMVNALSNAAMPLYLGTYHLPNILIGFLAQERSFVGAFVQPVVGVLSDRTRSRFGRRKPFFLIGIPLTVAALLLLALHPDLWVVLGLLAVFSFFLAVANDPYLALMADITPERQRGRMGSAMALFNMCGQVTMLALAWQLWESHEFWVFAAVAVGLLVSFGVTFLTVQEPAAPYAPASPVKLSPVQYVRNVLQYREVAKYVCTQFFGNFGLGAAVPFLTRFGVDVLHTDEGTAFQLMLIAVTFTALFAVPAGMAGDRFGKKPVLAGGLAVYAVAALVGSQAQDVPQAQIMMATLGACNAVTTALVFPLLADLMPPSRKGEFTGLGSLVWSIAQPLGSTWAGFMVDVSGSFRTVFVVAGVMLGLSFLGLLTVHPERAHSGEGQPGSQQG
;
A
#
# COMPACT_ATOMS: atom_id res chain seq x y z
N MET A 1 -5.19 40.77 27.79
CA MET A 1 -4.15 40.20 26.95
C MET A 1 -3.96 41.12 25.75
N PRO A 2 -2.73 41.55 25.45
CA PRO A 2 -2.48 42.32 24.23
C PRO A 2 -2.84 41.51 22.99
N ALA A 3 -3.37 42.16 21.96
CA ALA A 3 -3.81 41.53 20.71
C ALA A 3 -2.71 40.73 19.98
N ASP A 4 -1.45 40.98 20.28
CA ASP A 4 -0.27 40.29 19.73
C ASP A 4 -0.02 38.88 20.30
N GLN A 5 -0.80 38.43 21.30
CA GLN A 5 -0.65 37.11 21.93
C GLN A 5 -1.82 36.16 21.67
N MET A 6 -2.78 36.55 20.83
CA MET A 6 -3.79 35.61 20.37
C MET A 6 -3.14 34.60 19.38
N PRO A 7 -3.30 33.29 19.61
CA PRO A 7 -2.86 32.31 18.62
C PRO A 7 -3.55 32.63 17.29
N PRO A 8 -2.86 32.51 16.14
CA PRO A 8 -3.45 32.76 14.84
C PRO A 8 -4.72 31.91 14.70
N ASP A 9 -5.75 32.53 14.11
CA ASP A 9 -7.01 31.85 13.86
C ASP A 9 -6.77 30.49 13.20
N PRO A 10 -7.45 29.43 13.66
CA PRO A 10 -7.25 28.11 13.10
C PRO A 10 -7.59 28.18 11.58
N PRO A 11 -6.77 27.55 10.72
CA PRO A 11 -7.01 27.56 9.28
C PRO A 11 -8.44 27.09 8.96
N PRO A 12 -9.10 27.71 7.99
CA PRO A 12 -10.50 27.41 7.65
C PRO A 12 -10.67 25.92 7.32
N ALA A 13 -11.82 25.37 7.72
CA ALA A 13 -12.14 23.98 7.45
C ALA A 13 -12.23 23.72 5.93
N VAL A 14 -11.65 22.61 5.49
CA VAL A 14 -11.75 22.18 4.08
C VAL A 14 -13.19 21.75 3.79
N PRO A 15 -13.84 22.29 2.75
CA PRO A 15 -15.19 21.89 2.35
C PRO A 15 -15.24 20.41 1.94
N VAL A 16 -16.36 19.74 2.17
CA VAL A 16 -16.56 18.33 1.81
C VAL A 16 -16.33 18.10 0.30
N GLY A 17 -16.78 19.02 -0.55
CA GLY A 17 -16.52 18.91 -2.00
C GLY A 17 -15.04 18.87 -2.36
N THR A 18 -14.22 19.69 -1.71
CA THR A 18 -12.76 19.66 -1.89
C THR A 18 -12.14 18.36 -1.35
N MET A 19 -12.66 17.83 -0.21
CA MET A 19 -12.21 16.53 0.32
C MET A 19 -12.51 15.39 -0.65
N LEU A 20 -13.71 15.33 -1.20
CA LEU A 20 -14.10 14.32 -2.20
C LEU A 20 -13.30 14.49 -3.49
N GLY A 21 -13.14 15.73 -3.97
CA GLY A 21 -12.36 16.04 -5.16
C GLY A 21 -10.89 15.67 -5.02
N TYR A 22 -10.30 15.92 -3.85
CA TYR A 22 -8.94 15.45 -3.54
C TYR A 22 -8.86 13.92 -3.51
N SER A 23 -9.80 13.27 -2.82
CA SER A 23 -9.82 11.81 -2.68
C SER A 23 -10.07 11.08 -4.01
N ALA A 24 -10.60 11.76 -5.02
CA ALA A 24 -10.86 11.16 -6.33
C ALA A 24 -9.60 10.54 -6.95
N ALA A 25 -8.42 11.19 -6.85
CA ALA A 25 -7.18 10.63 -7.39
C ALA A 25 -6.80 9.29 -6.75
N SER A 26 -7.19 9.05 -5.48
CA SER A 26 -6.99 7.76 -4.82
C SER A 26 -7.72 6.61 -5.52
N PHE A 27 -8.87 6.88 -6.15
CA PHE A 27 -9.60 5.89 -6.94
C PHE A 27 -8.76 5.38 -8.10
N GLY A 28 -8.28 6.27 -8.98
CA GLY A 28 -7.46 5.89 -10.13
C GLY A 28 -6.13 5.27 -9.73
N ALA A 29 -5.45 5.81 -8.71
CA ALA A 29 -4.20 5.27 -8.19
C ALA A 29 -4.38 3.82 -7.69
N ASN A 30 -5.54 3.49 -7.06
CA ASN A 30 -5.80 2.13 -6.61
C ASN A 30 -6.34 1.19 -7.69
N MET A 31 -6.98 1.69 -8.74
CA MET A 31 -7.20 0.87 -9.95
C MET A 31 -5.86 0.38 -10.52
N VAL A 32 -4.89 1.28 -10.63
CA VAL A 32 -3.52 0.93 -11.08
C VAL A 32 -2.84 -0.04 -10.12
N ASN A 33 -2.99 0.18 -8.81
CA ASN A 33 -2.43 -0.72 -7.80
C ASN A 33 -3.00 -2.14 -7.90
N ALA A 34 -4.32 -2.25 -8.09
CA ALA A 34 -5.00 -3.54 -8.29
C ALA A 34 -4.56 -4.21 -9.60
N LEU A 35 -4.42 -3.46 -10.70
CA LEU A 35 -3.90 -3.96 -11.97
C LEU A 35 -2.50 -4.56 -11.79
N SER A 36 -1.59 -3.83 -11.13
CA SER A 36 -0.21 -4.28 -10.92
C SER A 36 -0.12 -5.53 -10.03
N ASN A 37 -0.95 -5.62 -8.99
CA ASN A 37 -0.89 -6.77 -8.08
C ASN A 37 -1.65 -7.99 -8.59
N ALA A 38 -2.75 -7.81 -9.33
CA ALA A 38 -3.62 -8.91 -9.74
C ALA A 38 -3.40 -9.34 -11.20
N ALA A 39 -3.31 -8.36 -12.10
CA ALA A 39 -3.29 -8.63 -13.53
C ALA A 39 -1.88 -8.72 -14.11
N MET A 40 -0.94 -7.90 -13.62
CA MET A 40 0.41 -7.86 -14.16
C MET A 40 1.15 -9.20 -14.05
N PRO A 41 1.01 -10.02 -12.97
CA PRO A 41 1.63 -11.35 -12.94
C PRO A 41 1.05 -12.32 -13.98
N LEU A 42 -0.24 -12.24 -14.32
CA LEU A 42 -0.83 -13.00 -15.43
C LEU A 42 -0.29 -12.52 -16.77
N TYR A 43 -0.33 -11.21 -17.01
CA TYR A 43 0.20 -10.57 -18.21
C TYR A 43 1.67 -10.91 -18.44
N LEU A 44 2.53 -10.80 -17.44
CA LEU A 44 3.94 -11.16 -17.55
C LEU A 44 4.17 -12.67 -17.75
N GLY A 45 3.26 -13.49 -17.26
CA GLY A 45 3.27 -14.94 -17.48
C GLY A 45 3.15 -15.34 -18.95
N THR A 46 2.47 -14.54 -19.79
CA THR A 46 2.36 -14.79 -21.24
C THR A 46 3.70 -14.70 -21.97
N TYR A 47 4.68 -14.01 -21.40
CA TYR A 47 6.05 -13.90 -21.92
C TYR A 47 6.98 -15.03 -21.45
N HIS A 48 6.46 -16.05 -20.77
CA HIS A 48 7.21 -17.21 -20.26
C HIS A 48 8.41 -16.84 -19.39
N LEU A 49 8.32 -15.76 -18.63
CA LEU A 49 9.34 -15.33 -17.69
C LEU A 49 9.41 -16.28 -16.48
N PRO A 50 10.61 -16.51 -15.89
CA PRO A 50 10.72 -17.15 -14.59
C PRO A 50 9.88 -16.43 -13.53
N ASN A 51 9.24 -17.19 -12.62
CA ASN A 51 8.36 -16.60 -11.62
C ASN A 51 9.09 -15.66 -10.65
N ILE A 52 10.38 -15.88 -10.41
CA ILE A 52 11.22 -14.94 -9.65
C ILE A 52 11.22 -13.54 -10.30
N LEU A 53 11.32 -13.44 -11.62
CA LEU A 53 11.28 -12.17 -12.34
C LEU A 53 9.87 -11.58 -12.35
N ILE A 54 8.83 -12.42 -12.50
CA ILE A 54 7.44 -11.97 -12.39
C ILE A 54 7.18 -11.36 -11.01
N GLY A 55 7.63 -12.03 -9.94
CA GLY A 55 7.50 -11.53 -8.58
C GLY A 55 8.24 -10.21 -8.34
N PHE A 56 9.44 -10.05 -8.91
CA PHE A 56 10.18 -8.80 -8.86
C PHE A 56 9.47 -7.68 -9.62
N LEU A 57 9.07 -7.93 -10.87
CA LEU A 57 8.42 -6.97 -11.74
C LEU A 57 7.01 -6.58 -11.25
N ALA A 58 6.28 -7.47 -10.59
CA ALA A 58 4.98 -7.15 -10.01
C ALA A 58 5.07 -6.07 -8.89
N GLN A 59 6.26 -5.89 -8.31
CA GLN A 59 6.53 -4.94 -7.24
C GLN A 59 7.59 -3.87 -7.62
N GLU A 60 7.94 -3.72 -8.91
CA GLU A 60 8.97 -2.80 -9.37
C GLU A 60 8.69 -1.35 -8.97
N ARG A 61 7.40 -0.97 -8.86
CA ARG A 61 6.97 0.37 -8.42
C ARG A 61 7.49 0.73 -7.03
N SER A 62 7.60 -0.25 -6.13
CA SER A 62 8.14 -0.02 -4.79
C SER A 62 9.63 0.34 -4.84
N PHE A 63 10.38 -0.32 -5.73
CA PHE A 63 11.79 -0.01 -5.94
C PHE A 63 11.97 1.34 -6.63
N VAL A 64 11.26 1.57 -7.72
CA VAL A 64 11.32 2.85 -8.46
C VAL A 64 10.90 3.99 -7.53
N GLY A 65 9.81 3.83 -6.78
CA GLY A 65 9.33 4.81 -5.82
C GLY A 65 10.37 5.16 -4.76
N ALA A 66 11.10 4.17 -4.22
CA ALA A 66 12.13 4.41 -3.21
C ALA A 66 13.24 5.37 -3.68
N PHE A 67 13.57 5.37 -4.99
CA PHE A 67 14.57 6.28 -5.58
C PHE A 67 13.95 7.59 -6.05
N VAL A 68 12.76 7.54 -6.63
CA VAL A 68 12.08 8.71 -7.23
C VAL A 68 11.49 9.63 -6.17
N GLN A 69 10.91 9.07 -5.11
CA GLN A 69 10.19 9.81 -4.06
C GLN A 69 11.03 10.92 -3.40
N PRO A 70 12.29 10.69 -2.94
CA PRO A 70 13.08 11.76 -2.34
C PRO A 70 13.42 12.89 -3.33
N VAL A 71 13.67 12.54 -4.59
CA VAL A 71 14.03 13.50 -5.64
C VAL A 71 12.81 14.34 -6.02
N VAL A 72 11.69 13.70 -6.32
CA VAL A 72 10.45 14.37 -6.72
C VAL A 72 9.87 15.18 -5.55
N GLY A 73 9.99 14.69 -4.32
CA GLY A 73 9.59 15.43 -3.12
C GLY A 73 10.32 16.79 -3.05
N VAL A 74 11.65 16.79 -3.11
CA VAL A 74 12.45 18.04 -3.09
C VAL A 74 12.16 18.92 -4.30
N LEU A 75 12.00 18.32 -5.48
CA LEU A 75 11.72 19.07 -6.71
C LEU A 75 10.34 19.74 -6.65
N SER A 76 9.32 19.01 -6.17
CA SER A 76 7.97 19.54 -6.02
C SER A 76 7.88 20.67 -5.00
N ASP A 77 8.66 20.60 -3.90
CA ASP A 77 8.71 21.66 -2.90
C ASP A 77 9.35 22.96 -3.44
N ARG A 78 10.26 22.86 -4.41
CA ARG A 78 10.95 24.00 -5.02
C ARG A 78 10.25 24.55 -6.26
N THR A 79 9.31 23.80 -6.82
CA THR A 79 8.63 24.19 -8.06
C THR A 79 7.69 25.36 -7.81
N ARG A 80 7.71 26.34 -8.73
CA ARG A 80 6.80 27.47 -8.74
C ARG A 80 6.11 27.53 -10.10
N SER A 81 4.80 27.33 -10.12
CA SER A 81 4.02 27.43 -11.34
C SER A 81 2.70 28.14 -11.10
N ARG A 82 2.04 28.58 -12.18
CA ARG A 82 0.71 29.16 -12.15
C ARG A 82 -0.36 28.21 -11.61
N PHE A 83 -0.09 26.91 -11.62
CA PHE A 83 -1.02 25.88 -11.13
C PHE A 83 -0.74 25.45 -9.69
N GLY A 84 0.28 25.99 -9.05
CA GLY A 84 0.80 25.58 -7.76
C GLY A 84 2.15 24.88 -7.87
N ARG A 85 2.65 24.32 -6.76
CA ARG A 85 3.95 23.66 -6.70
C ARG A 85 3.86 22.15 -7.02
N ARG A 86 2.75 21.48 -6.70
CA ARG A 86 2.59 20.02 -6.82
C ARG A 86 1.82 19.59 -8.06
N LYS A 87 0.79 20.35 -8.46
CA LYS A 87 -0.06 20.04 -9.61
C LYS A 87 0.65 19.88 -10.96
N PRO A 88 1.75 20.58 -11.30
CA PRO A 88 2.46 20.36 -12.55
C PRO A 88 2.95 18.93 -12.74
N PHE A 89 3.24 18.23 -11.63
CA PHE A 89 3.68 16.84 -11.67
C PHE A 89 2.55 15.89 -12.11
N PHE A 90 1.28 16.22 -11.82
CA PHE A 90 0.13 15.46 -12.34
C PHE A 90 0.00 15.60 -13.85
N LEU A 91 0.22 16.82 -14.38
CA LEU A 91 0.10 17.10 -15.81
C LEU A 91 1.16 16.38 -16.65
N ILE A 92 2.30 16.08 -16.07
CA ILE A 92 3.36 15.34 -16.75
C ILE A 92 3.26 13.84 -16.46
N GLY A 93 3.14 13.47 -15.19
CA GLY A 93 3.18 12.09 -14.76
C GLY A 93 1.99 11.27 -15.26
N ILE A 94 0.76 11.78 -15.11
CA ILE A 94 -0.44 11.01 -15.45
C ILE A 94 -0.56 10.70 -16.94
N PRO A 95 -0.43 11.66 -17.88
CA PRO A 95 -0.52 11.34 -19.31
C PRO A 95 0.53 10.33 -19.78
N LEU A 96 1.76 10.42 -19.26
CA LEU A 96 2.84 9.49 -19.62
C LEU A 96 2.61 8.09 -19.01
N THR A 97 2.08 8.02 -17.80
CA THR A 97 1.62 6.76 -17.20
C THR A 97 0.50 6.12 -18.00
N VAL A 98 -0.50 6.90 -18.42
CA VAL A 98 -1.62 6.47 -19.27
C VAL A 98 -1.12 5.96 -20.62
N ALA A 99 -0.23 6.70 -21.26
CA ALA A 99 0.36 6.27 -22.53
C ALA A 99 1.11 4.95 -22.39
N ALA A 100 1.91 4.78 -21.34
CA ALA A 100 2.60 3.52 -21.07
C ALA A 100 1.63 2.36 -20.82
N LEU A 101 0.54 2.57 -20.06
CA LEU A 101 -0.50 1.55 -19.85
C LEU A 101 -1.18 1.12 -21.14
N LEU A 102 -1.55 2.07 -22.00
CA LEU A 102 -2.18 1.77 -23.28
C LEU A 102 -1.24 1.05 -24.24
N LEU A 103 0.06 1.37 -24.22
CA LEU A 103 1.05 0.66 -25.02
C LEU A 103 1.31 -0.74 -24.49
N LEU A 104 1.30 -0.96 -23.17
CA LEU A 104 1.37 -2.31 -22.59
C LEU A 104 0.21 -3.20 -23.05
N ALA A 105 -0.99 -2.63 -23.16
CA ALA A 105 -2.18 -3.36 -23.62
C ALA A 105 -2.10 -3.88 -25.07
N LEU A 106 -1.12 -3.43 -25.85
CA LEU A 106 -0.90 -3.89 -27.23
C LEU A 106 0.02 -5.11 -27.31
N HIS A 107 0.43 -5.70 -26.19
CA HIS A 107 1.33 -6.86 -26.11
C HIS A 107 2.61 -6.71 -26.95
N PRO A 108 3.41 -5.63 -26.74
CA PRO A 108 4.65 -5.45 -27.48
C PRO A 108 5.71 -6.49 -27.08
N ASP A 109 6.85 -6.52 -27.79
CA ASP A 109 7.96 -7.39 -27.44
C ASP A 109 8.43 -7.19 -25.99
N LEU A 110 8.95 -8.26 -25.37
CA LEU A 110 9.36 -8.27 -23.96
C LEU A 110 10.26 -7.09 -23.55
N TRP A 111 11.24 -6.73 -24.38
CA TRP A 111 12.14 -5.61 -24.06
C TRP A 111 11.41 -4.27 -24.02
N VAL A 112 10.40 -4.11 -24.86
CA VAL A 112 9.53 -2.93 -24.85
C VAL A 112 8.63 -2.94 -23.61
N VAL A 113 8.09 -4.12 -23.24
CA VAL A 113 7.31 -4.27 -21.98
C VAL A 113 8.14 -3.83 -20.77
N LEU A 114 9.38 -4.31 -20.64
CA LEU A 114 10.25 -3.94 -19.52
C LEU A 114 10.55 -2.43 -19.49
N GLY A 115 10.78 -1.84 -20.67
CA GLY A 115 10.94 -0.40 -20.79
C GLY A 115 9.67 0.39 -20.40
N LEU A 116 8.50 -0.08 -20.85
CA LEU A 116 7.22 0.54 -20.55
C LEU A 116 6.86 0.42 -19.06
N LEU A 117 7.15 -0.70 -18.41
CA LEU A 117 6.96 -0.87 -16.96
C LEU A 117 7.83 0.14 -16.19
N ALA A 118 9.09 0.31 -16.57
CA ALA A 118 9.96 1.30 -15.94
C ALA A 118 9.44 2.74 -16.13
N VAL A 119 8.99 3.09 -17.35
CA VAL A 119 8.38 4.39 -17.66
C VAL A 119 7.09 4.59 -16.86
N PHE A 120 6.21 3.60 -16.86
CA PHE A 120 4.96 3.57 -16.12
C PHE A 120 5.20 3.84 -14.63
N SER A 121 6.08 3.07 -14.00
CA SER A 121 6.36 3.19 -12.56
C SER A 121 7.03 4.50 -12.19
N PHE A 122 7.95 4.99 -13.04
CA PHE A 122 8.61 6.27 -12.83
C PHE A 122 7.60 7.43 -12.88
N PHE A 123 6.80 7.54 -13.94
CA PHE A 123 5.87 8.66 -14.09
C PHE A 123 4.68 8.57 -13.14
N LEU A 124 4.25 7.37 -12.76
CA LEU A 124 3.27 7.20 -11.70
C LEU A 124 3.80 7.72 -10.35
N ALA A 125 5.06 7.43 -9.98
CA ALA A 125 5.69 7.96 -8.78
C ALA A 125 5.81 9.49 -8.85
N VAL A 126 6.22 10.04 -10.02
CA VAL A 126 6.27 11.50 -10.25
C VAL A 126 4.94 12.20 -9.97
N ALA A 127 3.80 11.55 -10.25
CA ALA A 127 2.48 12.11 -9.97
C ALA A 127 2.00 11.81 -8.55
N ASN A 128 2.17 10.58 -8.08
CA ASN A 128 1.58 10.10 -6.82
C ASN A 128 2.24 10.69 -5.58
N ASP A 129 3.56 10.90 -5.59
CA ASP A 129 4.27 11.43 -4.42
C ASP A 129 3.90 12.88 -4.11
N PRO A 130 3.86 13.83 -5.09
CA PRO A 130 3.32 15.16 -4.87
C PRO A 130 1.83 15.15 -4.48
N TYR A 131 1.04 14.19 -4.99
CA TYR A 131 -0.36 14.02 -4.59
C TYR A 131 -0.47 13.71 -3.08
N LEU A 132 0.27 12.73 -2.59
CA LEU A 132 0.25 12.39 -1.15
C LEU A 132 0.73 13.54 -0.27
N ALA A 133 1.76 14.28 -0.73
CA ALA A 133 2.27 15.43 -0.01
C ALA A 133 1.27 16.62 -0.01
N LEU A 134 0.47 16.77 -1.06
CA LEU A 134 -0.57 17.80 -1.17
C LEU A 134 -1.63 17.65 -0.06
N MET A 135 -1.92 16.43 0.41
CA MET A 135 -2.84 16.20 1.52
C MET A 135 -2.47 17.02 2.76
N ALA A 136 -1.19 17.01 3.13
CA ALA A 136 -0.70 17.73 4.30
C ALA A 136 -0.79 19.26 4.13
N ASP A 137 -0.62 19.72 2.87
CA ASP A 137 -0.65 21.15 2.55
C ASP A 137 -2.06 21.75 2.59
N ILE A 138 -3.08 20.96 2.19
CA ILE A 138 -4.47 21.46 2.09
C ILE A 138 -5.33 21.11 3.31
N THR A 139 -4.91 20.16 4.15
CA THR A 139 -5.77 19.61 5.20
C THR A 139 -5.28 20.01 6.60
N PRO A 140 -6.06 20.80 7.36
CA PRO A 140 -5.79 21.10 8.77
C PRO A 140 -5.70 19.82 9.60
N GLU A 141 -4.88 19.81 10.64
CA GLU A 141 -4.64 18.62 11.48
C GLU A 141 -5.93 17.99 12.01
N ARG A 142 -6.91 18.80 12.39
CA ARG A 142 -8.22 18.35 12.89
C ARG A 142 -9.03 17.55 11.86
N GLN A 143 -8.77 17.74 10.55
CA GLN A 143 -9.52 17.11 9.47
C GLN A 143 -8.73 16.01 8.75
N ARG A 144 -7.47 15.77 9.08
CA ARG A 144 -6.64 14.72 8.44
C ARG A 144 -7.26 13.33 8.54
N GLY A 145 -7.90 13.01 9.66
CA GLY A 145 -8.62 11.76 9.82
C GLY A 145 -9.80 11.60 8.85
N ARG A 146 -10.61 12.65 8.67
CA ARG A 146 -11.73 12.64 7.70
C ARG A 146 -11.24 12.54 6.27
N MET A 147 -10.17 13.27 5.91
CA MET A 147 -9.54 13.17 4.61
C MET A 147 -9.01 11.77 4.35
N GLY A 148 -8.30 11.18 5.31
CA GLY A 148 -7.79 9.80 5.22
C GLY A 148 -8.92 8.77 5.05
N SER A 149 -10.05 8.94 5.75
CA SER A 149 -11.23 8.06 5.58
C SER A 149 -11.85 8.20 4.18
N ALA A 150 -11.95 9.41 3.64
CA ALA A 150 -12.44 9.63 2.28
C ALA A 150 -11.49 8.98 1.25
N MET A 151 -10.18 9.19 1.39
CA MET A 151 -9.19 8.53 0.54
C MET A 151 -9.30 7.00 0.61
N ALA A 152 -9.45 6.43 1.80
CA ALA A 152 -9.57 4.99 1.99
C ALA A 152 -10.82 4.42 1.27
N LEU A 153 -11.94 5.15 1.30
CA LEU A 153 -13.15 4.76 0.57
C LEU A 153 -12.90 4.77 -0.95
N PHE A 154 -12.31 5.83 -1.49
CA PHE A 154 -11.99 5.91 -2.92
C PHE A 154 -10.95 4.88 -3.34
N ASN A 155 -9.94 4.60 -2.51
CA ASN A 155 -9.00 3.52 -2.72
C ASN A 155 -9.70 2.18 -2.91
N MET A 156 -10.62 1.86 -2.00
CA MET A 156 -11.37 0.62 -2.01
C MET A 156 -12.30 0.51 -3.22
N CYS A 157 -13.01 1.59 -3.54
CA CYS A 157 -13.83 1.66 -4.74
C CYS A 157 -13.00 1.44 -6.01
N GLY A 158 -11.81 2.04 -6.12
CA GLY A 158 -10.91 1.86 -7.26
C GLY A 158 -10.45 0.41 -7.40
N GLN A 159 -10.03 -0.22 -6.31
CA GLN A 159 -9.60 -1.61 -6.30
C GLN A 159 -10.73 -2.58 -6.69
N VAL A 160 -11.91 -2.42 -6.10
CA VAL A 160 -13.09 -3.23 -6.42
C VAL A 160 -13.50 -3.06 -7.88
N THR A 161 -13.53 -1.81 -8.38
CA THR A 161 -13.89 -1.52 -9.78
C THR A 161 -12.95 -2.21 -10.76
N MET A 162 -11.63 -2.11 -10.53
CA MET A 162 -10.64 -2.79 -11.39
C MET A 162 -10.83 -4.30 -11.39
N LEU A 163 -10.94 -4.92 -10.21
CA LEU A 163 -11.11 -6.37 -10.11
C LEU A 163 -12.43 -6.86 -10.72
N ALA A 164 -13.52 -6.09 -10.55
CA ALA A 164 -14.80 -6.41 -11.17
C ALA A 164 -14.76 -6.29 -12.70
N LEU A 165 -14.07 -5.28 -13.24
CA LEU A 165 -13.85 -5.15 -14.68
C LEU A 165 -12.98 -6.29 -15.21
N ALA A 166 -11.91 -6.65 -14.51
CA ALA A 166 -11.05 -7.76 -14.92
C ALA A 166 -11.80 -9.10 -14.87
N TRP A 167 -12.60 -9.34 -13.82
CA TRP A 167 -13.45 -10.54 -13.76
C TRP A 167 -14.35 -10.70 -14.99
N GLN A 168 -14.90 -9.63 -15.51
CA GLN A 168 -15.86 -9.69 -16.61
C GLN A 168 -15.23 -9.60 -18.00
N LEU A 169 -14.12 -8.89 -18.15
CA LEU A 169 -13.58 -8.50 -19.45
C LEU A 169 -12.20 -9.06 -19.75
N TRP A 170 -11.45 -9.56 -18.77
CA TRP A 170 -10.04 -9.90 -18.98
C TRP A 170 -9.86 -10.96 -20.06
N GLU A 171 -10.57 -12.06 -19.96
CA GLU A 171 -10.42 -13.21 -20.88
C GLU A 171 -10.76 -12.89 -22.34
N SER A 172 -11.76 -12.03 -22.54
CA SER A 172 -12.25 -11.72 -23.89
C SER A 172 -11.72 -10.40 -24.46
N HIS A 173 -11.39 -9.44 -23.58
CA HIS A 173 -11.09 -8.07 -23.96
C HIS A 173 -10.10 -7.41 -23.00
N GLU A 174 -8.95 -7.99 -22.76
CA GLU A 174 -7.89 -7.49 -21.87
C GLU A 174 -7.54 -6.01 -22.12
N PHE A 175 -7.46 -5.60 -23.40
CA PHE A 175 -7.20 -4.21 -23.79
C PHE A 175 -8.14 -3.22 -23.08
N TRP A 176 -9.44 -3.56 -22.97
CA TRP A 176 -10.42 -2.66 -22.36
C TRP A 176 -10.25 -2.53 -20.83
N VAL A 177 -9.67 -3.52 -20.18
CA VAL A 177 -9.31 -3.42 -18.76
C VAL A 177 -8.19 -2.39 -18.56
N PHE A 178 -7.11 -2.49 -19.37
CA PHE A 178 -6.04 -1.49 -19.36
C PHE A 178 -6.57 -0.09 -19.70
N ALA A 179 -7.41 0.02 -20.74
CA ALA A 179 -8.02 1.28 -21.14
C ALA A 179 -8.92 1.88 -20.04
N ALA A 180 -9.72 1.06 -19.36
CA ALA A 180 -10.55 1.52 -18.25
C ALA A 180 -9.72 2.03 -17.07
N VAL A 181 -8.63 1.35 -16.73
CA VAL A 181 -7.68 1.80 -15.70
C VAL A 181 -7.02 3.12 -16.12
N ALA A 182 -6.58 3.23 -17.37
CA ALA A 182 -5.98 4.45 -17.92
C ALA A 182 -6.95 5.64 -17.86
N VAL A 183 -8.21 5.45 -18.30
CA VAL A 183 -9.27 6.46 -18.22
C VAL A 183 -9.61 6.81 -16.76
N GLY A 184 -9.75 5.78 -15.91
CA GLY A 184 -10.00 5.97 -14.48
C GLY A 184 -8.92 6.80 -13.80
N LEU A 185 -7.65 6.54 -14.12
CA LEU A 185 -6.51 7.31 -13.62
C LEU A 185 -6.56 8.76 -14.14
N LEU A 186 -6.76 8.96 -15.45
CA LEU A 186 -6.80 10.28 -16.06
C LEU A 186 -7.95 11.13 -15.50
N VAL A 187 -9.15 10.56 -15.43
CA VAL A 187 -10.36 11.27 -14.94
C VAL A 187 -10.22 11.60 -13.46
N SER A 188 -9.78 10.66 -12.63
CA SER A 188 -9.68 10.84 -11.19
C SER A 188 -8.64 11.89 -10.79
N PHE A 189 -7.47 11.90 -11.42
CA PHE A 189 -6.47 12.96 -11.23
C PHE A 189 -6.89 14.28 -11.87
N GLY A 190 -7.64 14.24 -12.99
CA GLY A 190 -8.27 15.41 -13.61
C GLY A 190 -9.25 16.09 -12.67
N VAL A 191 -10.13 15.31 -12.01
CA VAL A 191 -11.06 15.84 -10.99
C VAL A 191 -10.27 16.48 -9.84
N THR A 192 -9.27 15.83 -9.33
CA THR A 192 -8.42 16.39 -8.25
C THR A 192 -7.72 17.67 -8.70
N PHE A 193 -7.21 17.71 -9.93
CA PHE A 193 -6.55 18.90 -10.48
C PHE A 193 -7.50 20.09 -10.58
N LEU A 194 -8.76 19.88 -10.98
CA LEU A 194 -9.74 20.93 -11.17
C LEU A 194 -10.40 21.40 -9.86
N THR A 195 -10.62 20.49 -8.91
CA THR A 195 -11.40 20.81 -7.69
C THR A 195 -10.55 21.29 -6.53
N VAL A 196 -9.28 20.88 -6.45
CA VAL A 196 -8.39 21.27 -5.37
C VAL A 196 -7.65 22.53 -5.73
N GLN A 197 -7.71 23.55 -4.90
CA GLN A 197 -6.85 24.73 -5.01
C GLN A 197 -5.65 24.59 -4.07
N GLU A 198 -4.47 24.69 -4.64
CA GLU A 198 -3.23 24.64 -3.85
C GLU A 198 -3.03 26.01 -3.18
N PRO A 199 -2.90 26.08 -1.84
CA PRO A 199 -2.68 27.35 -1.17
C PRO A 199 -1.32 27.93 -1.60
N ALA A 200 -1.30 29.25 -1.80
CA ALA A 200 -0.07 30.00 -2.01
C ALA A 200 0.75 29.93 -0.69
N ALA A 201 1.54 28.89 -0.56
CA ALA A 201 2.36 28.73 0.64
C ALA A 201 3.48 29.77 0.65
N PRO A 202 3.67 30.52 1.76
CA PRO A 202 4.91 31.26 1.96
C PRO A 202 6.05 30.23 1.94
N TYR A 203 7.14 30.59 1.25
CA TYR A 203 8.36 29.82 1.24
C TYR A 203 8.94 29.78 2.66
N ALA A 204 8.60 28.76 3.40
CA ALA A 204 9.43 28.33 4.52
C ALA A 204 10.42 27.31 3.92
N PRO A 205 11.73 27.58 3.89
CA PRO A 205 12.69 26.55 3.58
C PRO A 205 12.51 25.49 4.66
N ALA A 206 11.96 24.32 4.27
CA ALA A 206 12.00 23.17 5.14
C ALA A 206 13.46 22.99 5.49
N SER A 207 13.81 23.23 6.73
CA SER A 207 15.16 22.91 7.23
C SER A 207 15.34 21.43 6.93
N PRO A 208 16.27 21.05 6.07
CA PRO A 208 16.47 19.64 5.80
C PRO A 208 16.94 19.04 7.11
N VAL A 209 16.06 18.30 7.76
CA VAL A 209 16.48 17.37 8.81
C VAL A 209 17.38 16.38 8.11
N LYS A 210 18.68 16.65 8.10
CA LYS A 210 19.72 15.79 7.54
C LYS A 210 19.92 14.58 8.45
N LEU A 211 18.88 13.82 8.69
CA LEU A 211 19.07 12.49 9.22
C LEU A 211 19.45 11.59 8.04
N SER A 212 20.67 11.07 8.07
CA SER A 212 21.04 9.97 7.19
C SER A 212 20.03 8.84 7.40
N PRO A 213 19.52 8.17 6.33
CA PRO A 213 18.60 7.04 6.48
C PRO A 213 19.11 6.00 7.50
N VAL A 214 20.42 5.79 7.56
CA VAL A 214 21.07 4.89 8.52
C VAL A 214 20.94 5.41 9.95
N GLN A 215 21.13 6.72 10.17
CA GLN A 215 20.97 7.34 11.50
C GLN A 215 19.50 7.28 11.94
N TYR A 216 18.57 7.48 11.01
CA TYR A 216 17.14 7.36 11.25
C TYR A 216 16.76 5.95 11.74
N VAL A 217 17.13 4.92 10.97
CA VAL A 217 16.90 3.52 11.34
C VAL A 217 17.57 3.18 12.68
N ARG A 218 18.82 3.61 12.88
CA ARG A 218 19.55 3.40 14.13
C ARG A 218 18.85 4.03 15.35
N ASN A 219 18.34 5.25 15.20
CA ASN A 219 17.63 5.96 16.27
C ASN A 219 16.32 5.28 16.65
N VAL A 220 15.65 4.66 15.69
CA VAL A 220 14.41 3.91 15.93
C VAL A 220 14.70 2.55 16.58
N LEU A 221 15.73 1.86 16.13
CA LEU A 221 16.11 0.55 16.67
C LEU A 221 16.61 0.62 18.13
N GLN A 222 16.91 1.82 18.65
CA GLN A 222 17.19 2.03 20.07
C GLN A 222 15.98 1.75 20.97
N TYR A 223 14.76 1.90 20.43
CA TYR A 223 13.52 1.56 21.15
C TYR A 223 13.19 0.10 20.97
N ARG A 224 13.57 -0.74 21.93
CA ARG A 224 13.52 -2.22 21.85
C ARG A 224 12.13 -2.73 21.45
N GLU A 225 11.04 -2.19 22.01
CA GLU A 225 9.68 -2.65 21.70
C GLU A 225 9.25 -2.24 20.29
N VAL A 226 9.64 -1.05 19.84
CA VAL A 226 9.41 -0.59 18.46
C VAL A 226 10.21 -1.46 17.47
N ALA A 227 11.47 -1.77 17.78
CA ALA A 227 12.30 -2.63 16.93
C ALA A 227 11.71 -4.04 16.77
N LYS A 228 11.22 -4.65 17.85
CA LYS A 228 10.52 -5.94 17.81
C LYS A 228 9.26 -5.84 16.92
N TYR A 229 8.47 -4.78 17.11
CA TYR A 229 7.25 -4.59 16.33
C TYR A 229 7.54 -4.38 14.83
N VAL A 230 8.55 -3.60 14.49
CA VAL A 230 9.04 -3.40 13.12
C VAL A 230 9.47 -4.72 12.48
N CYS A 231 10.20 -5.56 13.23
CA CYS A 231 10.57 -6.90 12.77
C CYS A 231 9.33 -7.79 12.54
N THR A 232 8.35 -7.73 13.45
CA THR A 232 7.05 -8.40 13.28
C THR A 232 6.35 -7.96 12.00
N GLN A 233 6.32 -6.64 11.74
CA GLN A 233 5.73 -6.07 10.54
C GLN A 233 6.46 -6.46 9.26
N PHE A 234 7.77 -6.60 9.33
CA PHE A 234 8.55 -7.09 8.19
C PHE A 234 8.08 -8.49 7.77
N PHE A 235 7.97 -9.43 8.70
CA PHE A 235 7.50 -10.78 8.38
C PHE A 235 6.06 -10.79 7.87
N GLY A 236 5.15 -10.00 8.47
CA GLY A 236 3.77 -9.90 8.02
C GLY A 236 3.66 -9.37 6.58
N ASN A 237 4.35 -8.26 6.28
CA ASN A 237 4.36 -7.69 4.94
C ASN A 237 5.09 -8.54 3.92
N PHE A 238 6.14 -9.25 4.32
CA PHE A 238 6.81 -10.23 3.47
C PHE A 238 5.85 -11.35 3.05
N GLY A 239 5.09 -11.90 4.00
CA GLY A 239 4.09 -12.93 3.73
C GLY A 239 2.98 -12.44 2.78
N LEU A 240 2.47 -11.23 2.99
CA LEU A 240 1.48 -10.62 2.08
C LEU A 240 2.08 -10.40 0.68
N GLY A 241 3.29 -9.87 0.60
CA GLY A 241 4.00 -9.69 -0.66
C GLY A 241 4.24 -11.01 -1.39
N ALA A 242 4.45 -12.11 -0.67
CA ALA A 242 4.61 -13.43 -1.25
C ALA A 242 3.33 -13.96 -1.91
N ALA A 243 2.16 -13.77 -1.29
CA ALA A 243 0.92 -14.35 -1.78
C ALA A 243 0.18 -13.48 -2.79
N VAL A 244 0.02 -12.17 -2.51
CA VAL A 244 -0.89 -11.29 -3.25
C VAL A 244 -0.63 -11.27 -4.77
N PRO A 245 0.60 -11.11 -5.27
CA PRO A 245 0.84 -11.07 -6.72
C PRO A 245 0.58 -12.39 -7.44
N PHE A 246 0.60 -13.50 -6.72
CA PHE A 246 0.43 -14.83 -7.31
C PHE A 246 -0.96 -15.44 -7.08
N LEU A 247 -1.90 -14.71 -6.47
CA LEU A 247 -3.25 -15.19 -6.21
C LEU A 247 -4.00 -15.56 -7.50
N THR A 248 -3.91 -14.72 -8.51
CA THR A 248 -4.54 -14.96 -9.81
C THR A 248 -3.90 -16.15 -10.53
N ARG A 249 -2.56 -16.25 -10.48
CA ARG A 249 -1.82 -17.40 -11.04
C ARG A 249 -2.18 -18.70 -10.31
N PHE A 250 -2.37 -18.66 -9.00
CA PHE A 250 -2.86 -19.82 -8.24
C PHE A 250 -4.24 -20.29 -8.75
N GLY A 251 -5.16 -19.36 -9.01
CA GLY A 251 -6.47 -19.69 -9.59
C GLY A 251 -6.35 -20.40 -10.94
N VAL A 252 -5.57 -19.84 -11.84
CA VAL A 252 -5.41 -20.38 -13.20
C VAL A 252 -4.58 -21.66 -13.21
N ASP A 253 -3.38 -21.64 -12.61
CA ASP A 253 -2.40 -22.73 -12.77
C ASP A 253 -2.63 -23.92 -11.82
N VAL A 254 -3.30 -23.72 -10.68
CA VAL A 254 -3.51 -24.76 -9.65
C VAL A 254 -4.95 -25.26 -9.60
N LEU A 255 -5.91 -24.32 -9.67
CA LEU A 255 -7.34 -24.67 -9.64
C LEU A 255 -7.92 -24.87 -11.04
N HIS A 256 -7.11 -24.60 -12.09
CA HIS A 256 -7.50 -24.73 -13.50
C HIS A 256 -8.77 -23.96 -13.84
N THR A 257 -8.92 -22.76 -13.23
CA THR A 257 -10.04 -21.86 -13.52
C THR A 257 -9.71 -20.94 -14.69
N ASP A 258 -10.74 -20.34 -15.26
CA ASP A 258 -10.60 -19.21 -16.16
C ASP A 258 -10.01 -17.99 -15.42
N GLU A 259 -9.39 -17.10 -16.16
CA GLU A 259 -8.73 -15.90 -15.61
C GLU A 259 -9.76 -14.98 -14.91
N GLY A 260 -10.99 -14.89 -15.44
CA GLY A 260 -12.08 -14.16 -14.82
C GLY A 260 -12.38 -14.67 -13.42
N THR A 261 -12.54 -15.98 -13.23
CA THR A 261 -12.76 -16.58 -11.90
C THR A 261 -11.59 -16.31 -10.94
N ALA A 262 -10.36 -16.30 -11.45
CA ALA A 262 -9.19 -15.94 -10.64
C ALA A 262 -9.27 -14.48 -10.11
N PHE A 263 -9.73 -13.52 -10.91
CA PHE A 263 -10.01 -12.15 -10.44
C PHE A 263 -11.17 -12.09 -9.46
N GLN A 264 -12.21 -12.91 -9.65
CA GLN A 264 -13.33 -13.01 -8.69
C GLN A 264 -12.84 -13.47 -7.31
N LEU A 265 -11.92 -14.42 -7.23
CA LEU A 265 -11.32 -14.83 -5.95
C LEU A 265 -10.64 -13.67 -5.24
N MET A 266 -9.88 -12.84 -5.95
CA MET A 266 -9.30 -11.63 -5.38
C MET A 266 -10.35 -10.61 -4.96
N LEU A 267 -11.41 -10.43 -5.76
CA LEU A 267 -12.51 -9.52 -5.45
C LEU A 267 -13.21 -9.93 -4.15
N ILE A 268 -13.40 -11.23 -3.92
CA ILE A 268 -13.93 -11.77 -2.65
C ILE A 268 -13.03 -11.33 -1.48
N ALA A 269 -11.72 -11.53 -1.58
CA ALA A 269 -10.80 -11.14 -0.51
C ALA A 269 -10.87 -9.64 -0.19
N VAL A 270 -10.89 -8.78 -1.22
CA VAL A 270 -10.99 -7.32 -1.05
C VAL A 270 -12.33 -6.93 -0.45
N THR A 271 -13.43 -7.56 -0.89
CA THR A 271 -14.78 -7.30 -0.37
C THR A 271 -14.88 -7.66 1.12
N PHE A 272 -14.33 -8.80 1.52
CA PHE A 272 -14.29 -9.19 2.93
C PHE A 272 -13.36 -8.31 3.75
N THR A 273 -12.26 -7.83 3.17
CA THR A 273 -11.42 -6.81 3.83
C THR A 273 -12.22 -5.53 4.10
N ALA A 274 -13.01 -5.07 3.13
CA ALA A 274 -13.88 -3.91 3.29
C ALA A 274 -14.93 -4.11 4.39
N LEU A 275 -15.64 -5.22 4.31
CA LEU A 275 -16.74 -5.56 5.21
C LEU A 275 -16.27 -5.65 6.67
N PHE A 276 -15.09 -6.24 6.89
CA PHE A 276 -14.56 -6.46 8.24
C PHE A 276 -13.67 -5.34 8.77
N ALA A 277 -13.31 -4.32 7.97
CA ALA A 277 -12.42 -3.24 8.40
C ALA A 277 -12.95 -2.48 9.62
N VAL A 278 -14.24 -2.08 9.61
CA VAL A 278 -14.88 -1.38 10.73
C VAL A 278 -15.05 -2.29 11.96
N PRO A 279 -15.62 -3.50 11.83
CA PRO A 279 -15.68 -4.44 12.95
C PRO A 279 -14.32 -4.76 13.59
N ALA A 280 -13.27 -4.90 12.78
CA ALA A 280 -11.91 -5.14 13.27
C ALA A 280 -11.38 -3.97 14.10
N GLY A 281 -11.60 -2.73 13.66
CA GLY A 281 -11.25 -1.52 14.43
C GLY A 281 -11.99 -1.49 15.77
N MET A 282 -13.32 -1.69 15.76
CA MET A 282 -14.14 -1.72 16.98
C MET A 282 -13.73 -2.85 17.94
N ALA A 283 -13.36 -4.01 17.41
CA ALA A 283 -12.83 -5.11 18.23
C ALA A 283 -11.50 -4.72 18.89
N GLY A 284 -10.61 -4.04 18.15
CA GLY A 284 -9.36 -3.51 18.69
C GLY A 284 -9.55 -2.50 19.81
N ASP A 285 -10.55 -1.61 19.69
CA ASP A 285 -10.87 -0.63 20.73
C ASP A 285 -11.48 -1.30 21.97
N ARG A 286 -12.29 -2.36 21.80
CA ARG A 286 -12.99 -3.04 22.91
C ARG A 286 -12.10 -4.05 23.63
N PHE A 287 -11.35 -4.87 22.91
CA PHE A 287 -10.59 -6.00 23.46
C PHE A 287 -9.09 -5.74 23.53
N GLY A 288 -8.65 -4.57 23.05
CA GLY A 288 -7.24 -4.18 22.95
C GLY A 288 -6.64 -4.54 21.58
N LYS A 289 -5.81 -3.63 21.06
CA LYS A 289 -5.24 -3.73 19.69
C LYS A 289 -4.31 -4.94 19.54
N LYS A 290 -3.43 -5.17 20.53
CA LYS A 290 -2.45 -6.27 20.48
C LYS A 290 -3.12 -7.66 20.43
N PRO A 291 -4.04 -8.05 21.36
CA PRO A 291 -4.64 -9.38 21.33
C PRO A 291 -5.50 -9.63 20.10
N VAL A 292 -6.24 -8.62 19.62
CA VAL A 292 -7.04 -8.75 18.38
C VAL A 292 -6.14 -8.93 17.15
N LEU A 293 -5.07 -8.14 17.04
CA LEU A 293 -4.09 -8.29 15.95
C LEU A 293 -3.38 -9.65 16.01
N ALA A 294 -3.01 -10.12 17.21
CA ALA A 294 -2.38 -11.43 17.37
C ALA A 294 -3.34 -12.56 16.95
N GLY A 295 -4.61 -12.53 17.40
CA GLY A 295 -5.62 -13.47 16.96
C GLY A 295 -5.84 -13.45 15.44
N GLY A 296 -5.90 -12.24 14.85
CA GLY A 296 -6.02 -12.05 13.40
C GLY A 296 -4.84 -12.67 12.63
N LEU A 297 -3.61 -12.43 13.07
CA LEU A 297 -2.40 -12.99 12.45
C LEU A 297 -2.32 -14.51 12.58
N ALA A 298 -2.73 -15.08 13.75
CA ALA A 298 -2.78 -16.52 13.93
C ALA A 298 -3.77 -17.19 12.97
N VAL A 299 -4.99 -16.66 12.87
CA VAL A 299 -6.00 -17.16 11.93
C VAL A 299 -5.53 -16.97 10.49
N TYR A 300 -4.90 -15.85 10.18
CA TYR A 300 -4.36 -15.56 8.83
C TYR A 300 -3.29 -16.60 8.44
N ALA A 301 -2.34 -16.89 9.33
CA ALA A 301 -1.30 -17.87 9.09
C ALA A 301 -1.88 -19.26 8.84
N VAL A 302 -2.83 -19.71 9.70
CA VAL A 302 -3.51 -21.01 9.55
C VAL A 302 -4.33 -21.05 8.26
N ALA A 303 -5.10 -20.00 7.97
CA ALA A 303 -5.91 -19.91 6.75
C ALA A 303 -5.06 -19.97 5.48
N ALA A 304 -3.88 -19.32 5.47
CA ALA A 304 -2.95 -19.40 4.35
C ALA A 304 -2.38 -20.82 4.19
N LEU A 305 -1.96 -21.47 5.28
CA LEU A 305 -1.42 -22.84 5.25
C LEU A 305 -2.49 -23.86 4.80
N VAL A 306 -3.70 -23.80 5.37
CA VAL A 306 -4.82 -24.66 4.98
C VAL A 306 -5.25 -24.35 3.54
N GLY A 307 -5.31 -23.09 3.17
CA GLY A 307 -5.66 -22.63 1.83
C GLY A 307 -4.72 -23.12 0.74
N SER A 308 -3.44 -23.38 1.08
CA SER A 308 -2.51 -24.00 0.12
C SER A 308 -2.98 -25.36 -0.39
N GLN A 309 -3.89 -26.01 0.34
CA GLN A 309 -4.45 -27.32 0.00
C GLN A 309 -5.79 -27.24 -0.76
N ALA A 310 -6.30 -26.04 -1.08
CA ALA A 310 -7.55 -25.89 -1.81
C ALA A 310 -7.49 -26.64 -3.16
N GLN A 311 -8.55 -27.39 -3.48
CA GLN A 311 -8.62 -28.25 -4.65
C GLN A 311 -9.68 -27.78 -5.65
N ASP A 312 -10.64 -26.99 -5.17
CA ASP A 312 -11.76 -26.51 -5.96
C ASP A 312 -12.05 -25.03 -5.69
N VAL A 313 -12.86 -24.42 -6.56
CA VAL A 313 -13.23 -23.00 -6.49
C VAL A 313 -13.99 -22.66 -5.19
N PRO A 314 -14.99 -23.45 -4.73
CA PRO A 314 -15.67 -23.15 -3.47
C PRO A 314 -14.75 -23.10 -2.26
N GLN A 315 -13.78 -24.03 -2.14
CA GLN A 315 -12.78 -24.00 -1.07
C GLN A 315 -11.91 -22.74 -1.17
N ALA A 316 -11.48 -22.37 -2.38
CA ALA A 316 -10.72 -21.15 -2.61
C ALA A 316 -11.53 -19.89 -2.28
N GLN A 317 -12.83 -19.86 -2.57
CA GLN A 317 -13.69 -18.72 -2.20
C GLN A 317 -13.79 -18.54 -0.67
N ILE A 318 -13.98 -19.63 0.07
CA ILE A 318 -13.99 -19.61 1.55
C ILE A 318 -12.61 -19.15 2.08
N MET A 319 -11.54 -19.68 1.51
CA MET A 319 -10.19 -19.26 1.85
C MET A 319 -10.01 -17.76 1.63
N MET A 320 -10.36 -17.24 0.44
CA MET A 320 -10.21 -15.81 0.11
C MET A 320 -11.05 -14.90 1.00
N ALA A 321 -12.27 -15.31 1.34
CA ALA A 321 -13.11 -14.61 2.31
C ALA A 321 -12.45 -14.55 3.69
N THR A 322 -11.88 -15.65 4.15
CA THR A 322 -11.18 -15.73 5.45
C THR A 322 -9.90 -14.88 5.44
N LEU A 323 -9.07 -14.99 4.38
CA LEU A 323 -7.86 -14.18 4.23
C LEU A 323 -8.19 -12.67 4.17
N GLY A 324 -9.28 -12.31 3.47
CA GLY A 324 -9.77 -10.93 3.42
C GLY A 324 -10.20 -10.39 4.79
N ALA A 325 -10.97 -11.17 5.56
CA ALA A 325 -11.36 -10.79 6.92
C ALA A 325 -10.14 -10.64 7.86
N CYS A 326 -9.14 -11.52 7.76
CA CYS A 326 -7.88 -11.38 8.50
C CYS A 326 -7.07 -10.16 8.05
N ASN A 327 -7.04 -9.87 6.74
CA ASN A 327 -6.38 -8.68 6.21
C ASN A 327 -7.02 -7.39 6.74
N ALA A 328 -8.33 -7.37 6.96
CA ALA A 328 -9.02 -6.24 7.60
C ALA A 328 -8.49 -5.96 9.01
N VAL A 329 -8.23 -7.01 9.81
CA VAL A 329 -7.67 -6.86 11.17
C VAL A 329 -6.27 -6.26 11.11
N THR A 330 -5.41 -6.72 10.21
CA THR A 330 -4.05 -6.19 10.05
C THR A 330 -4.09 -4.74 9.59
N THR A 331 -4.88 -4.43 8.57
CA THR A 331 -4.99 -3.07 8.01
C THR A 331 -5.55 -2.08 9.04
N ALA A 332 -6.53 -2.47 9.86
CA ALA A 332 -7.15 -1.61 10.85
C ALA A 332 -6.25 -1.35 12.08
N LEU A 333 -5.44 -2.34 12.51
CA LEU A 333 -4.80 -2.29 13.83
C LEU A 333 -3.28 -2.08 13.80
N VAL A 334 -2.62 -2.32 12.66
CA VAL A 334 -1.16 -2.25 12.54
C VAL A 334 -0.64 -0.85 12.86
N PHE A 335 -1.15 0.19 12.20
CA PHE A 335 -0.70 1.56 12.44
C PHE A 335 -1.15 2.11 13.80
N PRO A 336 -2.39 1.89 14.28
CA PRO A 336 -2.78 2.29 15.63
C PRO A 336 -1.93 1.65 16.74
N LEU A 337 -1.56 0.37 16.61
CA LEU A 337 -0.69 -0.28 17.58
C LEU A 337 0.73 0.29 17.54
N LEU A 338 1.25 0.56 16.34
CA LEU A 338 2.54 1.23 16.19
C LEU A 338 2.54 2.60 16.89
N ALA A 339 1.48 3.38 16.70
CA ALA A 339 1.33 4.69 17.33
C ALA A 339 1.28 4.62 18.87
N ASP A 340 0.73 3.53 19.43
CA ASP A 340 0.70 3.32 20.89
C ASP A 340 2.07 2.95 21.46
N LEU A 341 2.98 2.38 20.67
CA LEU A 341 4.33 2.03 21.09
C LEU A 341 5.29 3.23 21.12
N MET A 342 4.83 4.42 20.70
CA MET A 342 5.69 5.56 20.43
C MET A 342 5.52 6.71 21.41
N PRO A 343 6.62 7.44 21.71
CA PRO A 343 6.52 8.70 22.40
C PRO A 343 5.68 9.71 21.60
N PRO A 344 4.77 10.48 22.27
CA PRO A 344 3.89 11.45 21.59
C PRO A 344 4.62 12.48 20.72
N SER A 345 5.86 12.83 21.08
CA SER A 345 6.69 13.84 20.42
C SER A 345 7.29 13.41 19.07
N ARG A 346 7.25 12.10 18.73
CA ARG A 346 7.93 11.54 17.56
C ARG A 346 7.03 10.75 16.60
N LYS A 347 5.71 10.84 16.74
CA LYS A 347 4.75 10.05 15.94
C LYS A 347 4.97 10.16 14.42
N GLY A 348 5.37 11.32 13.90
CA GLY A 348 5.60 11.53 12.48
C GLY A 348 6.83 10.77 11.92
N GLU A 349 7.91 10.69 12.70
CA GLU A 349 9.13 9.99 12.29
C GLU A 349 8.86 8.48 12.07
N PHE A 350 8.00 7.90 12.86
CA PHE A 350 7.77 6.47 12.89
C PHE A 350 6.72 5.98 11.87
N THR A 351 5.82 6.85 11.43
CA THR A 351 4.92 6.53 10.31
C THR A 351 5.74 6.25 9.03
N GLY A 352 6.82 7.02 8.83
CA GLY A 352 7.78 6.78 7.75
C GLY A 352 8.48 5.42 7.84
N LEU A 353 8.75 4.93 9.06
CA LEU A 353 9.36 3.61 9.25
C LEU A 353 8.42 2.47 8.84
N GLY A 354 7.13 2.55 9.19
CA GLY A 354 6.13 1.57 8.77
C GLY A 354 6.05 1.48 7.25
N SER A 355 6.05 2.63 6.56
CA SER A 355 6.06 2.69 5.10
C SER A 355 7.36 2.13 4.50
N LEU A 356 8.52 2.38 5.11
CA LEU A 356 9.80 1.83 4.68
C LEU A 356 9.82 0.30 4.77
N VAL A 357 9.35 -0.25 5.89
CA VAL A 357 9.25 -1.70 6.10
C VAL A 357 8.34 -2.33 5.05
N TRP A 358 7.19 -1.71 4.80
CA TRP A 358 6.23 -2.16 3.77
C TRP A 358 6.86 -2.16 2.37
N SER A 359 7.56 -1.07 2.00
CA SER A 359 8.20 -0.90 0.69
C SER A 359 9.35 -1.88 0.44
N ILE A 360 9.98 -2.43 1.48
CA ILE A 360 11.07 -3.40 1.35
C ILE A 360 10.54 -4.83 1.45
N ALA A 361 9.67 -5.10 2.43
CA ALA A 361 9.25 -6.45 2.75
C ALA A 361 8.38 -7.07 1.64
N GLN A 362 7.46 -6.31 1.06
CA GLN A 362 6.57 -6.85 0.02
C GLN A 362 7.31 -7.25 -1.26
N PRO A 363 8.19 -6.41 -1.84
CA PRO A 363 8.96 -6.82 -3.01
C PRO A 363 9.89 -8.01 -2.75
N LEU A 364 10.52 -8.06 -1.58
CA LEU A 364 11.34 -9.22 -1.20
C LEU A 364 10.47 -10.48 -1.08
N GLY A 365 9.29 -10.37 -0.49
CA GLY A 365 8.34 -11.47 -0.36
C GLY A 365 7.88 -11.99 -1.72
N SER A 366 7.51 -11.09 -2.63
CA SER A 366 7.07 -11.44 -3.98
C SER A 366 8.19 -12.12 -4.80
N THR A 367 9.40 -11.55 -4.77
CA THR A 367 10.56 -12.13 -5.46
C THR A 367 10.91 -13.52 -4.90
N TRP A 368 10.91 -13.65 -3.57
CA TRP A 368 11.17 -14.93 -2.90
C TRP A 368 10.11 -15.97 -3.20
N ALA A 369 8.82 -15.57 -3.21
CA ALA A 369 7.73 -16.48 -3.57
C ALA A 369 7.86 -16.96 -5.01
N GLY A 370 8.18 -16.07 -5.95
CA GLY A 370 8.46 -16.44 -7.33
C GLY A 370 9.60 -17.45 -7.45
N PHE A 371 10.71 -17.26 -6.73
CA PHE A 371 11.80 -18.23 -6.65
C PHE A 371 11.33 -19.59 -6.09
N MET A 372 10.52 -19.58 -5.04
CA MET A 372 9.99 -20.82 -4.48
C MET A 372 9.06 -21.55 -5.45
N VAL A 373 8.29 -20.83 -6.26
CA VAL A 373 7.47 -21.43 -7.32
C VAL A 373 8.36 -22.06 -8.39
N ASP A 374 9.43 -21.37 -8.82
CA ASP A 374 10.36 -21.91 -9.84
C ASP A 374 11.05 -23.21 -9.36
N VAL A 375 11.38 -23.28 -8.05
CA VAL A 375 12.02 -24.50 -7.48
C VAL A 375 11.01 -25.62 -7.24
N SER A 376 9.79 -25.30 -6.75
CA SER A 376 8.80 -26.31 -6.36
C SER A 376 7.89 -26.76 -7.51
N GLY A 377 7.82 -25.97 -8.58
CA GLY A 377 6.89 -26.19 -9.68
C GLY A 377 5.41 -25.95 -9.34
N SER A 378 5.09 -25.32 -8.18
CA SER A 378 3.69 -25.16 -7.75
C SER A 378 3.43 -23.81 -7.08
N PHE A 379 2.37 -23.11 -7.52
CA PHE A 379 1.90 -21.89 -6.88
C PHE A 379 1.28 -22.10 -5.48
N ARG A 380 1.05 -23.34 -5.04
CA ARG A 380 0.67 -23.64 -3.65
C ARG A 380 1.70 -23.16 -2.64
N THR A 381 2.96 -23.15 -3.05
CA THR A 381 4.11 -22.75 -2.23
C THR A 381 4.02 -21.29 -1.78
N VAL A 382 3.39 -20.40 -2.55
CA VAL A 382 3.25 -18.98 -2.15
C VAL A 382 2.41 -18.84 -0.88
N PHE A 383 1.36 -19.66 -0.71
CA PHE A 383 0.55 -19.67 0.51
C PHE A 383 1.29 -20.30 1.69
N VAL A 384 2.14 -21.30 1.44
CA VAL A 384 2.99 -21.88 2.48
C VAL A 384 3.99 -20.84 2.98
N VAL A 385 4.66 -20.12 2.08
CA VAL A 385 5.56 -19.03 2.44
C VAL A 385 4.82 -17.94 3.21
N ALA A 386 3.65 -17.50 2.72
CA ALA A 386 2.83 -16.51 3.40
C ALA A 386 2.42 -16.98 4.81
N GLY A 387 1.92 -18.20 4.94
CA GLY A 387 1.50 -18.76 6.23
C GLY A 387 2.64 -18.85 7.25
N VAL A 388 3.81 -19.31 6.82
CA VAL A 388 5.01 -19.35 7.68
C VAL A 388 5.43 -17.95 8.13
N MET A 389 5.48 -16.99 7.21
CA MET A 389 5.89 -15.61 7.53
C MET A 389 4.86 -14.89 8.42
N LEU A 390 3.56 -15.09 8.18
CA LEU A 390 2.50 -14.59 9.06
C LEU A 390 2.55 -15.26 10.45
N GLY A 391 2.90 -16.55 10.51
CA GLY A 391 3.14 -17.25 11.77
C GLY A 391 4.33 -16.66 12.54
N LEU A 392 5.45 -16.35 11.86
CA LEU A 392 6.58 -15.66 12.46
C LEU A 392 6.19 -14.25 12.93
N SER A 393 5.37 -13.53 12.15
CA SER A 393 4.81 -12.25 12.55
C SER A 393 3.95 -12.37 13.81
N PHE A 394 3.08 -13.38 13.90
CA PHE A 394 2.31 -13.68 15.11
C PHE A 394 3.22 -13.94 16.32
N LEU A 395 4.19 -14.84 16.20
CA LEU A 395 5.12 -15.15 17.28
C LEU A 395 5.93 -13.93 17.71
N GLY A 396 6.40 -13.14 16.77
CA GLY A 396 7.09 -11.88 17.03
C GLY A 396 6.21 -10.89 17.80
N LEU A 397 4.92 -10.76 17.43
CA LEU A 397 3.97 -9.87 18.12
C LEU A 397 3.75 -10.26 19.57
N LEU A 398 3.81 -11.54 19.93
CA LEU A 398 3.68 -12.00 21.31
C LEU A 398 4.80 -11.44 22.20
N THR A 399 5.99 -11.23 21.65
CA THR A 399 7.16 -10.70 22.37
C THR A 399 7.13 -9.18 22.60
N VAL A 400 6.23 -8.45 21.94
CA VAL A 400 6.07 -7.00 22.07
C VAL A 400 5.25 -6.69 23.32
N HIS A 401 5.72 -5.77 24.18
CA HIS A 401 5.06 -5.37 25.42
C HIS A 401 4.78 -3.86 25.41
N PRO A 402 3.56 -3.42 25.02
CA PRO A 402 3.21 -2.00 24.97
C PRO A 402 3.39 -1.27 26.29
N GLU A 403 3.16 -1.94 27.42
CA GLU A 403 3.28 -1.36 28.76
C GLU A 403 4.72 -0.90 29.08
N ARG A 404 5.73 -1.61 28.58
CA ARG A 404 7.15 -1.26 28.78
C ARG A 404 7.61 -0.08 27.95
N ALA A 405 6.92 0.21 26.85
CA ALA A 405 7.21 1.38 26.01
C ALA A 405 6.94 2.70 26.75
N HIS A 406 6.03 2.70 27.75
CA HIS A 406 5.63 3.88 28.53
C HIS A 406 6.36 3.99 29.88
N SER A 407 6.95 2.91 30.39
CA SER A 407 7.60 2.88 31.71
C SER A 407 9.03 3.43 31.74
N GLY A 408 9.54 3.98 30.64
CA GLY A 408 10.90 4.57 30.58
C GLY A 408 12.06 3.57 30.60
N GLU A 409 11.82 2.29 30.81
CA GLU A 409 12.87 1.24 30.88
C GLU A 409 13.55 0.95 29.52
N GLY A 410 13.10 1.57 28.44
CA GLY A 410 13.65 1.43 27.08
C GLY A 410 14.31 2.69 26.53
N GLN A 411 14.45 3.78 27.34
CA GLN A 411 15.13 4.98 26.86
C GLN A 411 16.65 4.86 27.04
N PRO A 412 17.45 5.12 26.00
CA PRO A 412 18.91 5.21 26.14
C PRO A 412 19.22 6.47 26.96
N GLY A 413 19.49 6.32 28.23
CA GLY A 413 19.85 7.43 29.12
C GLY A 413 19.38 7.34 30.57
N SER A 414 18.50 6.41 30.94
CA SER A 414 18.01 6.29 32.33
C SER A 414 18.91 5.47 33.26
N GLN A 415 20.12 5.09 32.84
CA GLN A 415 21.12 4.40 33.67
C GLN A 415 22.35 5.28 34.00
N GLN A 416 22.23 6.58 34.03
CA GLN A 416 23.26 7.47 34.59
C GLN A 416 22.60 8.38 35.63
N GLY A 417 22.52 7.88 36.81
CA GLY A 417 22.18 8.60 38.05
C GLY A 417 22.70 7.82 39.23
#